data_db3ae59c30247cfac298de589b4fe387
#
_entry.id   db3ae59c30247cfac298de589b4fe387
#
_cell.length_a   1.000
_cell.length_b   1.000
_cell.length_c   1.000
_cell.angle_alpha   90.00
_cell.angle_beta   90.00
_cell.angle_gamma   90.00
#
_symmetry.space_group_name_H-M   'P 1'
#
loop_
_entity.id
_entity.type
_entity.pdbx_description
1 polymer ?
#
loop_
_entity_poly.entity_id
_entity_poly.type
_entity_poly.pdbx_seq_one_letter_code
_entity_poly.pdbx_strand_id
1 'polypeptide(L)'
;MIREERIARRELAALVSEERGRLLLQLALRGIQESGHGLTIGCWVKPGGGVAGCVFQHAYWQGVSEGAFSGTAAATNEIKDFVAEDDFRLVMAAIRALDVLGKRRFLRRRGLSNTLDEAAWRTTVEHLLIDALAESAPEQKQRPAVVSA
;
A
#
# COMPACT_ATOMS: atom_id res chain seq x y z
N MET A 1 20.33 2.10 4.87
CA MET A 1 19.06 2.05 4.10
C MET A 1 19.34 2.29 2.63
N ILE A 2 18.90 1.40 1.75
CA ILE A 2 19.12 1.56 0.32
C ILE A 2 18.23 2.68 -0.25
N ARG A 3 18.63 3.21 -1.40
CA ARG A 3 17.94 4.31 -2.05
C ARG A 3 16.46 4.01 -2.33
N GLU A 4 16.16 2.83 -2.81
CA GLU A 4 14.81 2.42 -3.18
C GLU A 4 13.89 2.40 -1.96
N GLU A 5 14.40 2.01 -0.80
CA GLU A 5 13.62 2.05 0.44
C GLU A 5 13.37 3.48 0.90
N ARG A 6 14.35 4.37 0.77
CA ARG A 6 14.15 5.79 1.11
C ARG A 6 13.08 6.42 0.23
N ILE A 7 13.10 6.10 -1.07
CA ILE A 7 12.09 6.61 -2.00
C ILE A 7 10.71 6.08 -1.63
N ALA A 8 10.60 4.79 -1.33
CA ALA A 8 9.32 4.20 -0.92
C ALA A 8 8.79 4.85 0.35
N ARG A 9 9.65 5.06 1.35
CA ARG A 9 9.24 5.75 2.59
C ARG A 9 8.77 7.17 2.33
N ARG A 10 9.45 7.90 1.45
CA ARG A 10 9.08 9.27 1.09
C ARG A 10 7.72 9.32 0.40
N GLU A 11 7.49 8.42 -0.56
CA GLU A 11 6.22 8.40 -1.28
C GLU A 11 5.06 7.96 -0.40
N LEU A 12 5.29 7.02 0.51
CA LEU A 12 4.27 6.63 1.49
C LEU A 12 3.97 7.77 2.47
N ALA A 13 5.00 8.50 2.91
CA ALA A 13 4.80 9.65 3.78
C ALA A 13 3.97 10.75 3.10
N ALA A 14 4.23 11.00 1.81
CA ALA A 14 3.45 11.96 1.05
C ALA A 14 1.98 11.54 0.96
N LEU A 15 1.72 10.26 0.71
CA LEU A 15 0.36 9.74 0.63
C LEU A 15 -0.36 9.82 1.96
N VAL A 16 0.32 9.49 3.06
CA VAL A 16 -0.25 9.51 4.42
C VAL A 16 -0.57 10.94 4.87
N SER A 17 0.09 11.96 4.32
CA SER A 17 -0.22 13.35 4.65
C SER A 17 -1.62 13.75 4.22
N GLU A 18 -2.23 13.02 3.29
CA GLU A 18 -3.60 13.22 2.85
C GLU A 18 -4.53 12.29 3.63
N GLU A 19 -5.68 12.80 4.06
CA GLU A 19 -6.62 12.04 4.90
C GLU A 19 -7.06 10.74 4.22
N ARG A 20 -7.46 10.82 2.95
CA ARG A 20 -7.91 9.64 2.22
C ARG A 20 -6.76 8.69 1.91
N GLY A 21 -5.56 9.23 1.66
CA GLY A 21 -4.36 8.42 1.50
C GLY A 21 -4.03 7.64 2.75
N ARG A 22 -4.15 8.26 3.92
CA ARG A 22 -3.94 7.59 5.20
C ARG A 22 -4.94 6.46 5.40
N LEU A 23 -6.22 6.72 5.14
CA LEU A 23 -7.26 5.69 5.24
C LEU A 23 -6.98 4.53 4.29
N LEU A 24 -6.52 4.83 3.08
CA LEU A 24 -6.16 3.80 2.11
C LEU A 24 -5.02 2.92 2.61
N LEU A 25 -3.98 3.51 3.20
CA LEU A 25 -2.86 2.74 3.75
C LEU A 25 -3.26 1.93 4.98
N GLN A 26 -4.20 2.43 5.79
CA GLN A 26 -4.76 1.64 6.89
C GLN A 26 -5.49 0.40 6.38
N LEU A 27 -6.27 0.56 5.31
CA LEU A 27 -6.93 -0.57 4.65
C LEU A 27 -5.90 -1.56 4.10
N ALA A 28 -4.84 -1.07 3.47
CA ALA A 28 -3.77 -1.91 2.93
C ALA A 28 -3.12 -2.74 4.03
N LEU A 29 -2.78 -2.11 5.15
CA LEU A 29 -2.12 -2.80 6.26
C LEU A 29 -3.03 -3.90 6.84
N ARG A 30 -4.30 -3.57 7.11
CA ARG A 30 -5.25 -4.57 7.60
C ARG A 30 -5.44 -5.72 6.60
N GLY A 31 -5.57 -5.39 5.32
CA GLY A 31 -5.72 -6.41 4.29
C GLY A 31 -4.54 -7.36 4.22
N ILE A 32 -3.32 -6.84 4.29
CA ILE A 32 -2.11 -7.65 4.27
C ILE A 32 -2.03 -8.54 5.51
N GLN A 33 -2.40 -8.01 6.68
CA GLN A 33 -2.31 -8.74 7.93
C GLN A 33 -3.43 -9.78 8.12
N GLU A 34 -4.63 -9.50 7.60
CA GLU A 34 -5.82 -10.28 7.95
C GLU A 34 -6.33 -11.20 6.84
N SER A 35 -6.11 -10.85 5.57
CA SER A 35 -6.76 -11.57 4.47
C SER A 35 -6.22 -12.97 4.19
N GLY A 36 -4.96 -13.22 4.48
CA GLY A 36 -4.30 -14.46 4.11
C GLY A 36 -3.96 -14.57 2.62
N HIS A 37 -4.31 -13.58 1.81
CA HIS A 37 -3.97 -13.56 0.38
C HIS A 37 -2.50 -13.25 0.16
N GLY A 38 -1.94 -13.73 -0.94
CA GLY A 38 -0.55 -13.49 -1.31
C GLY A 38 -0.28 -12.03 -1.63
N LEU A 39 0.95 -11.58 -1.39
CA LEU A 39 1.39 -10.22 -1.70
C LEU A 39 2.34 -10.26 -2.89
N THR A 40 2.02 -9.52 -3.96
CA THR A 40 2.78 -9.50 -5.21
C THR A 40 3.47 -8.15 -5.43
N ILE A 41 4.27 -8.10 -6.48
CA ILE A 41 4.94 -6.90 -6.98
C ILE A 41 4.55 -6.72 -8.44
N GLY A 42 4.31 -5.47 -8.86
CA GLY A 42 4.19 -5.12 -10.28
C GLY A 42 2.87 -5.47 -10.95
N CYS A 43 1.91 -6.01 -10.22
CA CYS A 43 0.59 -6.28 -10.76
C CYS A 43 -0.46 -6.17 -9.66
N TRP A 44 -1.65 -5.70 -10.03
CA TRP A 44 -2.74 -5.58 -9.07
C TRP A 44 -3.23 -6.96 -8.61
N VAL A 45 -3.39 -7.88 -9.54
CA VAL A 45 -3.82 -9.26 -9.25
C VAL A 45 -2.84 -10.21 -9.92
N LYS A 46 -2.48 -11.29 -9.24
CA LYS A 46 -1.59 -12.29 -9.78
C LYS A 46 -2.23 -13.00 -10.97
N PRO A 47 -1.57 -13.03 -12.14
CA PRO A 47 -2.08 -13.77 -13.28
C PRO A 47 -2.02 -15.28 -13.04
N GLY A 48 -2.98 -16.01 -13.57
CA GLY A 48 -2.89 -17.48 -13.66
C GLY A 48 -3.36 -18.26 -12.45
N GLY A 49 -4.01 -17.63 -11.49
CA GLY A 49 -4.63 -18.34 -10.38
C GLY A 49 -4.04 -18.03 -9.01
N GLY A 50 -4.73 -18.47 -7.98
CA GLY A 50 -4.44 -18.11 -6.60
C GLY A 50 -4.87 -16.69 -6.29
N VAL A 51 -5.16 -16.42 -5.01
CA VAL A 51 -5.60 -15.08 -4.59
C VAL A 51 -4.37 -14.34 -4.06
N ALA A 52 -3.82 -13.48 -4.91
CA ALA A 52 -2.65 -12.66 -4.59
C ALA A 52 -2.74 -11.34 -5.35
N GLY A 53 -2.26 -10.27 -4.75
CA GLY A 53 -2.26 -8.94 -5.36
C GLY A 53 -1.24 -8.02 -4.73
N CYS A 54 -1.06 -6.85 -5.31
CA CYS A 54 -0.16 -5.84 -4.78
C CYS A 54 -0.73 -5.19 -3.51
N VAL A 55 0.06 -4.30 -2.91
CA VAL A 55 -0.32 -3.60 -1.66
C VAL A 55 -1.69 -2.93 -1.79
N PHE A 56 -1.95 -2.23 -2.90
CA PHE A 56 -3.21 -1.50 -3.07
C PHE A 56 -4.36 -2.40 -3.49
N GLN A 57 -4.09 -3.56 -4.06
CA GLN A 57 -5.13 -4.56 -4.27
C GLN A 57 -5.62 -5.12 -2.92
N HIS A 58 -4.71 -5.29 -1.96
CA HIS A 58 -5.09 -5.65 -0.59
C HIS A 58 -5.94 -4.57 0.06
N ALA A 59 -5.58 -3.29 -0.17
CA ALA A 59 -6.41 -2.18 0.31
C ALA A 59 -7.82 -2.24 -0.28
N TYR A 60 -7.92 -2.55 -1.56
CA TYR A 60 -9.21 -2.66 -2.24
C TYR A 60 -10.06 -3.81 -1.66
N TRP A 61 -9.49 -5.00 -1.55
CA TRP A 61 -10.22 -6.14 -0.99
C TRP A 61 -10.70 -5.86 0.44
N GLN A 62 -9.83 -5.29 1.25
CA GLN A 62 -10.19 -4.94 2.63
C GLN A 62 -11.27 -3.86 2.65
N GLY A 63 -11.16 -2.87 1.78
CA GLY A 63 -12.15 -1.81 1.66
C GLY A 63 -13.51 -2.31 1.23
N VAL A 64 -13.58 -3.28 0.32
CA VAL A 64 -14.84 -3.92 -0.05
C VAL A 64 -15.44 -4.63 1.17
N SER A 65 -14.61 -5.37 1.90
CA SER A 65 -15.06 -6.08 3.11
C SER A 65 -15.58 -5.14 4.18
N GLU A 66 -14.96 -3.95 4.33
CA GLU A 66 -15.36 -2.97 5.34
C GLU A 66 -16.41 -1.97 4.85
N GLY A 67 -16.81 -2.04 3.59
CA GLY A 67 -17.82 -1.14 3.02
C GLY A 67 -17.28 0.18 2.51
N ALA A 68 -15.96 0.36 2.44
CA ALA A 68 -15.34 1.57 1.90
C ALA A 68 -15.41 1.62 0.36
N PHE A 69 -15.45 0.46 -0.29
CA PHE A 69 -15.57 0.33 -1.74
C PHE A 69 -16.76 -0.56 -2.07
N SER A 70 -17.39 -0.29 -3.22
CA SER A 70 -18.57 -1.05 -3.64
C SER A 70 -18.24 -2.45 -4.15
N GLY A 71 -17.05 -2.63 -4.71
CA GLY A 71 -16.66 -3.89 -5.33
C GLY A 71 -17.22 -4.11 -6.72
N THR A 72 -17.90 -3.10 -7.30
CA THR A 72 -18.56 -3.22 -8.60
C THR A 72 -17.71 -2.75 -9.76
N ALA A 73 -16.65 -2.00 -9.50
CA ALA A 73 -15.74 -1.49 -10.52
C ALA A 73 -14.32 -2.02 -10.28
N ALA A 74 -13.42 -1.77 -11.22
CA ALA A 74 -12.02 -2.14 -11.07
C ALA A 74 -11.39 -1.41 -9.88
N ALA A 75 -10.46 -2.07 -9.20
CA ALA A 75 -9.79 -1.52 -8.03
C ALA A 75 -9.21 -0.13 -8.28
N THR A 76 -8.54 0.05 -9.41
CA THR A 76 -7.95 1.33 -9.79
C THR A 76 -8.97 2.45 -9.82
N ASN A 77 -10.13 2.19 -10.41
CA ASN A 77 -11.20 3.20 -10.53
C ASN A 77 -11.80 3.55 -9.17
N GLU A 78 -12.07 2.57 -8.34
CA GLU A 78 -12.66 2.83 -7.03
C GLU A 78 -11.67 3.53 -6.09
N ILE A 79 -10.39 3.19 -6.15
CA ILE A 79 -9.37 3.88 -5.37
C ILE A 79 -9.20 5.32 -5.85
N LYS A 80 -9.22 5.55 -7.17
CA LYS A 80 -9.14 6.90 -7.73
C LYS A 80 -10.27 7.79 -7.23
N ASP A 81 -11.48 7.26 -7.21
CA ASP A 81 -12.64 8.00 -6.70
C ASP A 81 -12.54 8.24 -5.19
N PHE A 82 -11.99 7.27 -4.46
CA PHE A 82 -11.87 7.35 -3.00
C PHE A 82 -10.89 8.44 -2.55
N VAL A 83 -9.72 8.54 -3.19
CA VAL A 83 -8.67 9.48 -2.77
C VAL A 83 -8.78 10.84 -3.42
N ALA A 84 -9.65 11.03 -4.40
CA ALA A 84 -9.75 12.17 -5.29
C ALA A 84 -8.69 12.15 -6.38
N GLU A 85 -8.99 12.82 -7.48
CA GLU A 85 -8.18 12.74 -8.68
C GLU A 85 -6.75 13.26 -8.48
N ASP A 86 -6.60 14.38 -7.78
CA ASP A 86 -5.29 14.98 -7.55
C ASP A 86 -4.38 14.10 -6.70
N ASP A 87 -4.95 13.36 -5.76
CA ASP A 87 -4.18 12.52 -4.83
C ASP A 87 -3.87 11.15 -5.43
N PHE A 88 -4.56 10.77 -6.50
CA PHE A 88 -4.29 9.48 -7.14
C PHE A 88 -2.86 9.39 -7.68
N ARG A 89 -2.26 10.51 -8.08
CA ARG A 89 -0.85 10.52 -8.48
C ARG A 89 0.07 10.09 -7.35
N LEU A 90 -0.30 10.40 -6.10
CA LEU A 90 0.46 9.96 -4.91
C LEU A 90 0.36 8.45 -4.74
N VAL A 91 -0.82 7.88 -4.99
CA VAL A 91 -1.02 6.42 -4.98
C VAL A 91 -0.13 5.77 -6.03
N MET A 92 -0.13 6.30 -7.25
CA MET A 92 0.67 5.73 -8.34
C MET A 92 2.18 5.85 -8.07
N ALA A 93 2.62 6.96 -7.48
CA ALA A 93 4.02 7.13 -7.10
C ALA A 93 4.44 6.11 -6.03
N ALA A 94 3.58 5.87 -5.04
CA ALA A 94 3.82 4.87 -4.01
C ALA A 94 3.88 3.46 -4.60
N ILE A 95 2.97 3.13 -5.53
CA ILE A 95 2.98 1.83 -6.21
C ILE A 95 4.31 1.61 -6.92
N ARG A 96 4.74 2.59 -7.72
CA ARG A 96 6.00 2.49 -8.46
C ARG A 96 7.20 2.33 -7.54
N ALA A 97 7.24 3.11 -6.46
CA ALA A 97 8.35 3.05 -5.51
C ALA A 97 8.42 1.68 -4.82
N LEU A 98 7.26 1.13 -4.43
CA LEU A 98 7.20 -0.21 -3.83
C LEU A 98 7.60 -1.30 -4.83
N ASP A 99 7.15 -1.18 -6.08
CA ASP A 99 7.53 -2.15 -7.12
C ASP A 99 9.04 -2.18 -7.33
N VAL A 100 9.67 -1.01 -7.42
CA VAL A 100 11.13 -0.93 -7.61
C VAL A 100 11.86 -1.54 -6.43
N LEU A 101 11.43 -1.21 -5.20
CA LEU A 101 12.02 -1.78 -3.99
C LEU A 101 11.87 -3.30 -3.95
N GLY A 102 10.67 -3.78 -4.22
CA GLY A 102 10.38 -5.21 -4.21
C GLY A 102 11.21 -5.98 -5.21
N LYS A 103 11.28 -5.47 -6.44
CA LYS A 103 12.08 -6.09 -7.50
C LYS A 103 13.56 -6.10 -7.15
N ARG A 104 14.07 -5.03 -6.56
CA ARG A 104 15.48 -4.91 -6.23
C ARG A 104 15.90 -5.85 -5.10
N ARG A 105 15.10 -5.95 -4.04
CA ARG A 105 15.52 -6.66 -2.82
C ARG A 105 14.97 -8.07 -2.70
N PHE A 106 13.81 -8.35 -3.26
CA PHE A 106 13.08 -9.58 -2.94
C PHE A 106 12.77 -10.44 -4.15
N LEU A 107 12.97 -9.92 -5.36
CA LEU A 107 12.80 -10.71 -6.57
C LEU A 107 14.17 -11.28 -6.97
N ARG A 108 14.25 -12.60 -7.03
CA ARG A 108 15.48 -13.28 -7.39
C ARG A 108 15.31 -14.05 -8.69
N ARG A 109 16.32 -13.94 -9.55
CA ARG A 109 16.34 -14.70 -10.78
C ARG A 109 16.93 -16.09 -10.50
N ARG A 110 16.17 -17.13 -10.88
CA ARG A 110 16.62 -18.51 -10.80
C ARG A 110 16.44 -19.15 -12.16
N GLY A 111 17.55 -19.29 -12.93
CA GLY A 111 17.51 -19.78 -14.31
C GLY A 111 16.67 -18.84 -15.18
N LEU A 112 15.61 -19.37 -15.80
CA LEU A 112 14.72 -18.60 -16.67
C LEU A 112 13.52 -18.01 -15.94
N SER A 113 13.38 -18.24 -14.62
CA SER A 113 12.25 -17.75 -13.85
C SER A 113 12.70 -16.77 -12.76
N ASN A 114 11.77 -15.90 -12.35
CA ASN A 114 11.94 -15.03 -11.22
C ASN A 114 11.12 -15.56 -10.05
N THR A 115 11.71 -15.55 -8.86
CA THR A 115 11.04 -15.99 -7.63
C THR A 115 11.03 -14.84 -6.63
N LEU A 116 9.84 -14.54 -6.12
CA LEU A 116 9.66 -13.54 -5.08
C LEU A 116 9.81 -14.19 -3.70
N ASP A 117 10.66 -13.61 -2.87
CA ASP A 117 10.68 -13.93 -1.44
C ASP A 117 9.50 -13.20 -0.78
N GLU A 118 8.33 -13.81 -0.84
CA GLU A 118 7.10 -13.18 -0.40
C GLU A 118 7.08 -12.90 1.11
N ALA A 119 7.59 -13.81 1.91
CA ALA A 119 7.60 -13.63 3.37
C ALA A 119 8.41 -12.39 3.77
N ALA A 120 9.61 -12.23 3.20
CA ALA A 120 10.45 -11.06 3.45
C ALA A 120 9.83 -9.78 2.88
N TRP A 121 9.23 -9.85 1.71
CA TRP A 121 8.53 -8.73 1.09
C TRP A 121 7.35 -8.26 1.97
N ARG A 122 6.53 -9.19 2.42
CA ARG A 122 5.40 -8.90 3.31
C ARG A 122 5.85 -8.21 4.60
N THR A 123 6.88 -8.74 5.24
CA THR A 123 7.43 -8.14 6.47
C THR A 123 7.91 -6.72 6.23
N THR A 124 8.62 -6.48 5.12
CA THR A 124 9.11 -5.16 4.76
C THR A 124 7.95 -4.19 4.50
N VAL A 125 6.95 -4.60 3.73
CA VAL A 125 5.78 -3.76 3.46
C VAL A 125 5.04 -3.41 4.74
N GLU A 126 4.81 -4.38 5.61
CA GLU A 126 4.15 -4.12 6.89
C GLU A 126 4.90 -3.07 7.70
N HIS A 127 6.22 -3.17 7.80
CA HIS A 127 7.03 -2.19 8.51
C HIS A 127 6.95 -0.81 7.87
N LEU A 128 7.00 -0.73 6.55
CA LEU A 128 6.89 0.54 5.83
C LEU A 128 5.54 1.22 6.09
N LEU A 129 4.46 0.45 6.07
CA LEU A 129 3.12 0.98 6.32
C LEU A 129 2.95 1.39 7.79
N ILE A 130 3.40 0.57 8.72
CA ILE A 130 3.34 0.87 10.14
C ILE A 130 4.11 2.16 10.44
N ASP A 131 5.33 2.29 9.91
CA ASP A 131 6.15 3.47 10.14
C ASP A 131 5.51 4.73 9.55
N ALA A 132 4.99 4.65 8.33
CA ALA A 132 4.33 5.79 7.69
C ALA A 132 3.10 6.24 8.48
N LEU A 133 2.28 5.30 8.92
CA LEU A 133 1.07 5.60 9.69
C LEU A 133 1.39 6.14 11.08
N ALA A 134 2.45 5.66 11.71
CA ALA A 134 2.88 6.14 13.02
C ALA A 134 3.35 7.59 12.98
N GLU A 135 4.05 7.99 11.94
CA GLU A 135 4.55 9.36 11.80
C GLU A 135 3.42 10.39 11.68
N SER A 136 2.29 10.01 11.08
CA SER A 136 1.16 10.92 10.91
C SER A 136 0.30 11.07 12.17
N ALA A 137 0.32 10.08 13.07
CA ALA A 137 -0.57 10.03 14.22
C ALA A 137 -0.37 11.16 15.24
N PRO A 138 0.87 11.55 15.62
CA PRO A 138 1.07 12.60 16.62
C PRO A 138 0.52 13.95 16.21
N GLU A 139 0.65 14.34 14.96
CA GLU A 139 0.14 15.62 14.48
C GLU A 139 -1.37 15.70 14.59
N GLN A 140 -2.05 14.62 14.29
CA GLN A 140 -3.50 14.57 14.37
C GLN A 140 -4.03 14.64 15.79
N LYS A 141 -3.33 14.05 16.74
CA LYS A 141 -3.70 14.12 18.15
C LYS A 141 -3.55 15.51 18.69
N GLN A 142 -2.66 16.32 18.14
CA GLN A 142 -2.43 17.69 18.58
C GLN A 142 -3.49 18.67 18.06
N ARG A 143 -4.06 18.40 16.88
CA ARG A 143 -5.04 19.30 16.27
C ARG A 143 -6.27 19.55 17.13
N PRO A 144 -6.93 18.53 17.69
CA PRO A 144 -8.12 18.78 18.53
C PRO A 144 -7.81 19.63 19.75
N ALA A 145 -6.66 19.44 20.36
CA ALA A 145 -6.27 20.22 21.54
C ALA A 145 -6.14 21.71 21.23
N VAL A 146 -5.61 22.04 20.05
CA VAL A 146 -5.49 23.43 19.62
C VAL A 146 -6.85 24.05 19.34
N VAL A 147 -7.74 23.30 18.72
CA VAL A 147 -9.07 23.79 18.35
C VAL A 147 -9.96 23.99 19.55
N SER A 148 -9.84 23.18 20.58
CA SER A 148 -10.68 23.24 21.75
C SER A 148 -10.35 24.42 22.67
N ALA A 149 -9.22 25.03 22.45
CA ALA A 149 -8.86 26.25 23.19
C ALA A 149 -9.60 27.44 22.66
#